data_e2e8ff9f24ebec09be805e11e78340d3
#
_entry.id   e2e8ff9f24ebec09be805e11e78340d3
#
_cell.length_a   1.000
_cell.length_b   1.000
_cell.length_c   1.000
_cell.angle_alpha   90.00
_cell.angle_beta   90.00
_cell.angle_gamma   90.00
#
_symmetry.space_group_name_H-M   'P 1'
#
loop_
_entity.id
_entity.type
_entity.pdbx_description
1 polymer ?
#
loop_
_entity_poly.entity_id
_entity_poly.type
_entity_poly.pdbx_seq_one_letter_code
_entity_poly.pdbx_strand_id
1 'polypeptide(L)'
;RRPRTMHLDDLDLSLSIGQKKNEPLTLTIPLLWTGDNAPTYSIWEINGKSPNNLDSANMAIIDLDSTEINRRLDMRRPTDLAFVVELLRQSTAKRIPIIVRLKAGDVENDLSIIAKSGAEGVILKGGEMPIEAAITTARTHKGKMVVLASCKKLDHRFAAMAIALGASGLFLEGNCSNLKLKSFGAELSQTVGSLGVGKISDLGTDNLRTNDQNTATMTGVPIAG
;
A
#
# COMPACT_ATOMS: atom_id res chain seq x y z
N ARG A 1 20.66 -1.32 24.43
CA ARG A 1 20.64 -0.12 23.54
C ARG A 1 19.18 0.26 23.34
N ARG A 2 18.86 1.58 23.43
CA ARG A 2 17.50 2.05 23.12
C ARG A 2 17.21 1.82 21.64
N PRO A 3 16.00 1.38 21.28
CA PRO A 3 15.59 1.27 19.86
C PRO A 3 15.73 2.65 19.20
N ARG A 4 16.18 2.65 17.96
CA ARG A 4 16.24 3.87 17.15
C ARG A 4 14.92 4.11 16.47
N THR A 5 14.60 5.36 16.23
CA THR A 5 13.43 5.78 15.48
C THR A 5 13.84 6.29 14.09
N MET A 6 12.95 6.19 13.13
CA MET A 6 13.15 6.69 11.79
C MET A 6 12.42 8.02 11.63
N HIS A 7 13.10 9.03 11.06
CA HIS A 7 12.48 10.30 10.72
C HIS A 7 11.74 10.22 9.39
N LEU A 8 10.50 10.69 9.34
CA LEU A 8 9.71 10.73 8.11
C LEU A 8 10.31 11.71 7.09
N ASP A 9 10.88 12.81 7.58
CA ASP A 9 11.42 13.87 6.74
C ASP A 9 12.82 13.55 6.21
N ASP A 10 13.48 12.56 6.80
CA ASP A 10 14.88 12.22 6.52
C ASP A 10 15.02 10.81 6.00
N LEU A 11 14.52 10.61 4.78
CA LEU A 11 14.61 9.33 4.08
C LEU A 11 16.04 8.97 3.60
N ASP A 12 17.03 9.85 3.87
CA ASP A 12 18.43 9.66 3.44
C ASP A 12 19.36 9.05 4.48
N LEU A 13 18.85 8.63 5.65
CA LEU A 13 19.69 8.03 6.67
C LEU A 13 20.19 6.64 6.25
N SER A 14 21.48 6.50 6.04
CA SER A 14 22.18 5.23 5.95
C SER A 14 22.25 4.56 7.32
N LEU A 15 21.28 3.73 7.66
CA LEU A 15 21.18 3.05 8.94
C LEU A 15 21.80 1.65 8.86
N SER A 16 23.13 1.57 8.98
CA SER A 16 23.84 0.29 9.13
C SER A 16 24.22 -0.03 10.59
N ILE A 17 23.72 0.71 11.56
CA ILE A 17 24.19 0.65 12.94
C ILE A 17 23.21 -0.12 13.82
N GLY A 18 23.61 -1.31 14.27
CA GLY A 18 22.92 -2.06 15.32
C GLY A 18 22.55 -3.50 14.99
N GLN A 19 22.80 -3.97 13.78
CA GLN A 19 22.63 -5.37 13.43
C GLN A 19 23.68 -6.27 14.12
N LYS A 20 23.21 -7.36 14.71
CA LYS A 20 24.05 -8.53 14.88
C LYS A 20 24.35 -9.08 13.50
N LYS A 21 25.62 -9.14 13.11
CA LYS A 21 26.09 -9.49 11.77
C LYS A 21 25.66 -10.89 11.26
N ASN A 22 25.06 -11.72 12.09
CA ASN A 22 24.99 -13.16 11.86
C ASN A 22 23.58 -13.74 11.71
N GLU A 23 22.51 -12.94 11.80
CA GLU A 23 21.15 -13.46 11.60
C GLU A 23 20.38 -12.50 10.69
N PRO A 24 20.23 -12.82 9.39
CA PRO A 24 19.36 -12.06 8.53
C PRO A 24 17.92 -12.22 9.01
N LEU A 25 17.27 -11.11 9.36
CA LEU A 25 15.84 -11.09 9.61
C LEU A 25 15.11 -11.51 8.34
N THR A 26 14.35 -12.60 8.43
CA THR A 26 13.45 -12.99 7.35
C THR A 26 12.17 -12.17 7.49
N LEU A 27 11.96 -11.25 6.55
CA LEU A 27 10.77 -10.42 6.52
C LEU A 27 9.84 -10.87 5.39
N THR A 28 8.57 -11.06 5.73
CA THR A 28 7.52 -11.29 4.74
C THR A 28 6.67 -10.03 4.66
N ILE A 29 6.70 -9.35 3.50
CA ILE A 29 5.84 -8.22 3.20
C ILE A 29 4.91 -8.62 2.07
N PRO A 30 3.62 -8.37 2.16
CA PRO A 30 2.72 -8.42 1.03
C PRO A 30 3.15 -7.35 0.02
N LEU A 31 3.75 -7.78 -1.08
CA LEU A 31 4.14 -6.93 -2.19
C LEU A 31 3.44 -7.41 -3.44
N LEU A 32 2.63 -6.55 -4.03
CA LEU A 32 1.98 -6.77 -5.31
C LEU A 32 2.63 -5.88 -6.36
N TRP A 33 2.77 -6.40 -7.57
CA TRP A 33 3.18 -5.61 -8.73
C TRP A 33 2.51 -6.09 -10.00
N THR A 34 2.48 -5.20 -11.00
CA THR A 34 1.97 -5.48 -12.33
C THR A 34 3.15 -5.52 -13.31
N GLY A 35 3.20 -6.51 -14.19
CA GLY A 35 4.21 -6.61 -15.24
C GLY A 35 4.57 -8.05 -15.59
N ASP A 36 5.47 -8.20 -16.57
CA ASP A 36 5.78 -9.49 -17.20
C ASP A 36 6.36 -10.54 -16.23
N ASN A 37 6.96 -10.10 -15.13
CA ASN A 37 7.51 -10.96 -14.08
C ASN A 37 6.67 -10.92 -12.79
N ALA A 38 5.38 -10.60 -12.88
CA ALA A 38 4.50 -10.68 -11.73
C ALA A 38 4.51 -12.10 -11.13
N PRO A 39 4.44 -12.25 -9.79
CA PRO A 39 4.29 -13.57 -9.20
C PRO A 39 3.03 -14.21 -9.78
N THR A 40 2.89 -15.50 -9.62
CA THR A 40 1.83 -16.38 -10.18
C THR A 40 0.38 -15.85 -10.11
N TYR A 41 0.19 -14.61 -9.67
CA TYR A 41 -1.05 -13.87 -9.62
C TYR A 41 -1.12 -12.91 -10.80
N SER A 42 -1.92 -13.23 -11.81
CA SER A 42 -2.26 -12.25 -12.83
C SER A 42 -3.15 -11.19 -12.20
N ILE A 43 -2.67 -9.96 -12.19
CA ILE A 43 -3.43 -8.78 -11.77
C ILE A 43 -4.04 -8.21 -13.04
N TRP A 44 -5.33 -7.92 -12.99
CA TRP A 44 -6.03 -7.28 -14.06
C TRP A 44 -6.47 -5.87 -13.66
N GLU A 45 -6.08 -4.87 -14.41
CA GLU A 45 -6.44 -3.47 -14.17
C GLU A 45 -7.60 -3.05 -15.07
N ILE A 46 -8.68 -2.57 -14.45
CA ILE A 46 -9.80 -1.97 -15.14
C ILE A 46 -9.55 -0.47 -15.28
N ASN A 47 -9.12 -0.08 -16.44
CA ASN A 47 -8.90 1.31 -16.82
C ASN A 47 -9.83 1.76 -17.97
N GLY A 48 -11.05 1.24 -18.00
CA GLY A 48 -12.05 1.56 -19.01
C GLY A 48 -12.07 0.64 -20.25
N LYS A 49 -11.16 -0.31 -20.38
CA LYS A 49 -11.17 -1.31 -21.45
C LYS A 49 -11.86 -2.59 -20.98
N SER A 50 -12.72 -3.17 -21.84
CA SER A 50 -13.29 -4.49 -21.57
C SER A 50 -12.19 -5.52 -21.41
N PRO A 51 -12.25 -6.37 -20.40
CA PRO A 51 -11.25 -7.40 -20.16
C PRO A 51 -11.37 -8.52 -21.21
N ASN A 52 -10.27 -8.80 -21.86
CA ASN A 52 -10.25 -9.89 -22.83
C ASN A 52 -10.02 -11.28 -22.22
N ASN A 53 -9.78 -11.40 -20.91
CA ASN A 53 -9.50 -12.70 -20.28
C ASN A 53 -9.56 -12.65 -18.75
N LEU A 54 -10.74 -12.42 -18.19
CA LEU A 54 -10.95 -12.43 -16.73
C LEU A 54 -10.73 -13.81 -16.09
N ASP A 55 -10.93 -14.89 -16.84
CA ASP A 55 -10.82 -16.26 -16.31
C ASP A 55 -9.41 -16.61 -15.82
N SER A 56 -8.39 -15.97 -16.38
CA SER A 56 -6.99 -16.15 -15.94
C SER A 56 -6.57 -15.22 -14.82
N ALA A 57 -7.38 -14.20 -14.48
CA ALA A 57 -7.04 -13.24 -13.45
C ALA A 57 -7.15 -13.87 -12.06
N ASN A 58 -6.22 -13.53 -11.17
CA ASN A 58 -6.24 -13.90 -9.76
C ASN A 58 -6.62 -12.72 -8.84
N MET A 59 -6.66 -11.53 -9.39
CA MET A 59 -7.06 -10.29 -8.70
C MET A 59 -7.52 -9.26 -9.74
N ALA A 60 -8.46 -8.42 -9.39
CA ALA A 60 -8.88 -7.26 -10.20
C ALA A 60 -8.59 -5.96 -9.45
N ILE A 61 -8.15 -4.94 -10.18
CA ILE A 61 -7.94 -3.59 -9.67
C ILE A 61 -8.86 -2.63 -10.45
N ILE A 62 -9.68 -1.87 -9.72
CA ILE A 62 -10.51 -0.80 -10.26
C ILE A 62 -9.81 0.52 -9.98
N ASP A 63 -9.49 1.31 -11.00
CA ASP A 63 -8.87 2.63 -10.84
C ASP A 63 -9.94 3.72 -10.83
N LEU A 64 -10.21 4.32 -9.65
CA LEU A 64 -11.20 5.39 -9.50
C LEU A 64 -10.82 6.69 -10.24
N ASP A 65 -9.54 6.88 -10.49
CA ASP A 65 -9.05 8.10 -11.16
C ASP A 65 -8.96 7.95 -12.68
N SER A 66 -9.37 6.79 -13.21
CA SER A 66 -9.40 6.57 -14.66
C SER A 66 -10.49 7.41 -15.32
N THR A 67 -10.09 8.30 -16.22
CA THR A 67 -11.00 9.14 -16.98
C THR A 67 -11.93 8.37 -17.92
N GLU A 68 -11.57 7.16 -18.31
CA GLU A 68 -12.37 6.33 -19.22
C GLU A 68 -13.53 5.66 -18.52
N ILE A 69 -13.37 5.26 -17.27
CA ILE A 69 -14.46 4.71 -16.45
C ILE A 69 -15.46 5.80 -16.12
N ASN A 70 -14.98 6.97 -15.72
CA ASN A 70 -15.82 8.10 -15.25
C ASN A 70 -16.70 8.74 -16.33
N ARG A 71 -16.63 8.33 -17.60
CA ARG A 71 -17.51 8.85 -18.65
C ARG A 71 -18.92 8.29 -18.62
N ARG A 72 -19.13 7.11 -18.05
CA ARG A 72 -20.43 6.41 -18.06
C ARG A 72 -20.97 6.10 -16.66
N LEU A 73 -20.09 5.92 -15.69
CA LEU A 73 -20.42 5.58 -14.32
C LEU A 73 -19.65 6.51 -13.38
N ASP A 74 -20.31 7.02 -12.37
CA ASP A 74 -19.67 7.76 -11.31
C ASP A 74 -19.15 6.79 -10.26
N MET A 75 -17.89 6.38 -10.40
CA MET A 75 -17.27 5.40 -9.51
C MET A 75 -17.14 5.87 -8.06
N ARG A 76 -17.39 7.17 -7.80
CA ARG A 76 -17.54 7.70 -6.44
C ARG A 76 -18.96 7.64 -5.93
N ARG A 77 -19.91 7.07 -6.68
CA ARG A 77 -21.21 6.66 -6.18
C ARG A 77 -21.14 5.22 -5.69
N PRO A 78 -21.56 4.92 -4.44
CA PRO A 78 -21.51 3.56 -3.89
C PRO A 78 -22.26 2.54 -4.76
N THR A 79 -23.36 2.93 -5.38
CA THR A 79 -24.19 2.08 -6.24
C THR A 79 -23.47 1.67 -7.53
N ASP A 80 -22.78 2.63 -8.16
CA ASP A 80 -22.09 2.39 -9.43
C ASP A 80 -20.85 1.55 -9.21
N LEU A 81 -20.09 1.82 -8.15
CA LEU A 81 -18.93 0.99 -7.78
C LEU A 81 -19.36 -0.42 -7.39
N ALA A 82 -20.43 -0.56 -6.59
CA ALA A 82 -20.97 -1.86 -6.21
C ALA A 82 -21.45 -2.67 -7.44
N PHE A 83 -22.07 -2.01 -8.41
CA PHE A 83 -22.46 -2.65 -9.66
C PHE A 83 -21.24 -3.20 -10.41
N VAL A 84 -20.15 -2.42 -10.54
CA VAL A 84 -18.94 -2.89 -11.22
C VAL A 84 -18.27 -4.02 -10.46
N VAL A 85 -18.21 -3.95 -9.13
CA VAL A 85 -17.67 -5.04 -8.29
C VAL A 85 -18.47 -6.33 -8.50
N GLU A 86 -19.79 -6.24 -8.50
CA GLU A 86 -20.65 -7.41 -8.70
C GLU A 86 -20.53 -7.97 -10.12
N LEU A 87 -20.51 -7.12 -11.13
CA LEU A 87 -20.29 -7.51 -12.52
C LEU A 87 -18.99 -8.30 -12.69
N LEU A 88 -17.90 -7.83 -12.07
CA LEU A 88 -16.61 -8.52 -12.08
C LEU A 88 -16.69 -9.90 -11.41
N ARG A 89 -17.39 -10.01 -10.29
CA ARG A 89 -17.59 -11.27 -9.58
C ARG A 89 -18.36 -12.28 -10.40
N GLN A 90 -19.37 -11.82 -11.13
CA GLN A 90 -20.18 -12.68 -12.01
C GLN A 90 -19.41 -13.08 -13.27
N SER A 91 -18.49 -12.24 -13.73
CA SER A 91 -17.71 -12.48 -14.95
C SER A 91 -16.47 -13.38 -14.73
N THR A 92 -16.21 -13.80 -13.49
CA THR A 92 -15.07 -14.67 -13.15
C THR A 92 -15.56 -16.03 -12.70
N ALA A 93 -14.99 -17.11 -13.23
CA ALA A 93 -15.34 -18.48 -12.85
C ALA A 93 -14.97 -18.78 -11.38
N LYS A 94 -14.04 -18.06 -10.81
CA LYS A 94 -13.61 -18.15 -9.40
C LYS A 94 -13.75 -16.78 -8.72
N ARG A 95 -14.06 -16.80 -7.43
CA ARG A 95 -14.06 -15.56 -6.64
C ARG A 95 -12.63 -15.03 -6.52
N ILE A 96 -12.38 -13.88 -7.13
CA ILE A 96 -11.11 -13.17 -7.05
C ILE A 96 -11.23 -11.94 -6.14
N PRO A 97 -10.16 -11.53 -5.42
CA PRO A 97 -10.14 -10.28 -4.68
C PRO A 97 -10.27 -9.09 -5.64
N ILE A 98 -11.08 -8.11 -5.26
CA ILE A 98 -11.25 -6.86 -5.99
C ILE A 98 -10.72 -5.72 -5.11
N ILE A 99 -9.74 -5.01 -5.62
CA ILE A 99 -9.07 -3.91 -4.93
C ILE A 99 -9.33 -2.62 -5.70
N VAL A 100 -9.59 -1.54 -5.00
CA VAL A 100 -9.84 -0.23 -5.59
C VAL A 100 -8.60 0.64 -5.43
N ARG A 101 -8.10 1.23 -6.53
CA ARG A 101 -6.98 2.16 -6.54
C ARG A 101 -7.51 3.58 -6.63
N LEU A 102 -6.98 4.47 -5.79
CA LEU A 102 -7.35 5.88 -5.75
C LEU A 102 -6.16 6.78 -5.41
N LYS A 103 -6.22 8.04 -5.86
CA LYS A 103 -5.35 9.11 -5.37
C LYS A 103 -5.86 9.62 -4.03
N ALA A 104 -4.93 9.87 -3.10
CA ALA A 104 -5.25 10.41 -1.81
C ALA A 104 -5.82 11.84 -1.91
N GLY A 105 -7.06 12.00 -1.52
CA GLY A 105 -7.80 13.23 -1.44
C GLY A 105 -8.74 13.14 -0.22
N ASP A 106 -10.03 12.94 -0.43
CA ASP A 106 -11.00 12.66 0.64
C ASP A 106 -11.03 11.16 0.95
N VAL A 107 -9.96 10.67 1.60
CA VAL A 107 -9.74 9.24 1.85
C VAL A 107 -10.83 8.63 2.71
N GLU A 108 -11.35 9.36 3.69
CA GLU A 108 -12.40 8.87 4.59
C GLU A 108 -13.70 8.56 3.83
N ASN A 109 -14.14 9.51 3.02
CA ASN A 109 -15.34 9.35 2.20
C ASN A 109 -15.14 8.25 1.15
N ASP A 110 -14.01 8.25 0.45
CA ASP A 110 -13.68 7.23 -0.56
C ASP A 110 -13.66 5.82 0.05
N LEU A 111 -13.09 5.63 1.24
CA LEU A 111 -13.11 4.35 1.95
C LEU A 111 -14.52 3.92 2.34
N SER A 112 -15.39 4.86 2.76
CA SER A 112 -16.78 4.55 3.04
C SER A 112 -17.53 4.04 1.80
N ILE A 113 -17.27 4.65 0.64
CA ILE A 113 -17.82 4.22 -0.65
C ILE A 113 -17.32 2.84 -1.02
N ILE A 114 -16.01 2.61 -0.92
CA ILE A 114 -15.37 1.33 -1.25
C ILE A 114 -15.87 0.20 -0.34
N ALA A 115 -15.98 0.46 0.96
CA ALA A 115 -16.50 -0.52 1.92
C ALA A 115 -17.93 -0.97 1.56
N LYS A 116 -18.78 -0.03 1.14
CA LYS A 116 -20.17 -0.32 0.72
C LYS A 116 -20.24 -1.07 -0.60
N SER A 117 -19.24 -0.95 -1.48
CA SER A 117 -19.19 -1.66 -2.76
C SER A 117 -18.89 -3.14 -2.61
N GLY A 118 -18.35 -3.56 -1.47
CA GLY A 118 -17.92 -4.93 -1.22
C GLY A 118 -16.55 -5.29 -1.79
N ALA A 119 -15.73 -4.32 -2.18
CA ALA A 119 -14.33 -4.54 -2.49
C ALA A 119 -13.53 -4.95 -1.24
N GLU A 120 -12.48 -5.77 -1.43
CA GLU A 120 -11.69 -6.33 -0.32
C GLU A 120 -10.52 -5.45 0.12
N GLY A 121 -10.16 -4.42 -0.66
CA GLY A 121 -9.03 -3.57 -0.30
C GLY A 121 -8.90 -2.31 -1.13
N VAL A 122 -7.90 -1.51 -0.76
CA VAL A 122 -7.60 -0.24 -1.39
C VAL A 122 -6.09 -0.11 -1.66
N ILE A 123 -5.75 0.49 -2.81
CA ILE A 123 -4.40 0.94 -3.13
C ILE A 123 -4.41 2.46 -3.08
N LEU A 124 -3.66 3.04 -2.15
CA LEU A 124 -3.51 4.47 -2.00
C LEU A 124 -2.31 4.97 -2.80
N LYS A 125 -2.54 5.98 -3.65
CA LYS A 125 -1.51 6.72 -4.36
C LYS A 125 -1.39 8.12 -3.75
N GLY A 126 -0.20 8.70 -3.79
CA GLY A 126 -0.04 10.12 -3.44
C GLY A 126 -0.96 11.00 -4.29
N GLY A 127 -1.55 12.01 -3.68
CA GLY A 127 -2.52 12.91 -4.27
C GLY A 127 -2.46 14.30 -3.63
N GLU A 128 -3.62 14.91 -3.39
CA GLU A 128 -3.73 16.19 -2.67
C GLU A 128 -3.35 16.04 -1.18
N MET A 129 -3.73 14.90 -0.60
CA MET A 129 -3.30 14.52 0.74
C MET A 129 -1.94 13.82 0.67
N PRO A 130 -0.97 14.15 1.56
CA PRO A 130 0.28 13.39 1.69
C PRO A 130 0.01 11.90 1.94
N ILE A 131 0.81 11.03 1.35
CA ILE A 131 0.58 9.58 1.43
C ILE A 131 0.64 9.05 2.87
N GLU A 132 1.42 9.67 3.72
CA GLU A 132 1.56 9.37 5.15
C GLU A 132 0.24 9.60 5.89
N ALA A 133 -0.38 10.76 5.65
CA ALA A 133 -1.69 11.10 6.21
C ALA A 133 -2.79 10.19 5.65
N ALA A 134 -2.74 9.90 4.35
CA ALA A 134 -3.70 9.01 3.70
C ALA A 134 -3.67 7.60 4.29
N ILE A 135 -2.48 7.03 4.52
CA ILE A 135 -2.33 5.69 5.14
C ILE A 135 -2.87 5.71 6.57
N THR A 136 -2.56 6.75 7.33
CA THR A 136 -3.02 6.88 8.73
C THR A 136 -4.54 7.01 8.79
N THR A 137 -5.13 7.84 7.94
CA THR A 137 -6.59 7.95 7.82
C THR A 137 -7.21 6.60 7.42
N ALA A 138 -6.61 5.92 6.44
CA ALA A 138 -7.09 4.63 6.02
C ALA A 138 -7.01 3.56 7.13
N ARG A 139 -5.97 3.59 7.96
CA ARG A 139 -5.84 2.68 9.12
C ARG A 139 -7.05 2.75 10.03
N THR A 140 -7.58 3.94 10.27
CA THR A 140 -8.74 4.15 11.18
C THR A 140 -10.07 3.80 10.54
N HIS A 141 -10.19 3.95 9.22
CA HIS A 141 -11.47 3.82 8.50
C HIS A 141 -11.60 2.55 7.64
N LYS A 142 -10.52 1.78 7.49
CA LYS A 142 -10.50 0.61 6.59
C LYS A 142 -11.44 -0.55 6.97
N GLY A 143 -11.86 -0.65 8.21
CA GLY A 143 -12.60 -1.82 8.69
C GLY A 143 -11.80 -3.12 8.45
N LYS A 144 -12.35 -4.04 7.65
CA LYS A 144 -11.69 -5.30 7.26
C LYS A 144 -10.89 -5.21 5.96
N MET A 145 -10.89 -4.06 5.29
CA MET A 145 -10.19 -3.89 4.02
C MET A 145 -8.67 -3.93 4.18
N VAL A 146 -8.00 -4.49 3.16
CA VAL A 146 -6.54 -4.42 3.02
C VAL A 146 -6.18 -3.04 2.48
N VAL A 147 -5.15 -2.40 3.06
CA VAL A 147 -4.62 -1.11 2.60
C VAL A 147 -3.22 -1.31 2.05
N LEU A 148 -3.03 -1.02 0.78
CA LEU A 148 -1.74 -1.08 0.11
C LEU A 148 -1.26 0.34 -0.21
N ALA A 149 0.00 0.63 0.10
CA ALA A 149 0.63 1.90 -0.28
C ALA A 149 1.29 1.74 -1.66
N SER A 150 0.91 2.60 -2.61
CA SER A 150 1.47 2.58 -3.95
C SER A 150 2.86 3.22 -3.98
N CYS A 151 3.79 2.59 -4.68
CA CYS A 151 5.14 3.11 -4.92
C CYS A 151 5.56 2.89 -6.38
N LYS A 152 6.31 3.84 -6.94
CA LYS A 152 6.87 3.73 -8.30
C LYS A 152 8.19 2.93 -8.34
N LYS A 153 8.87 2.84 -7.20
CA LYS A 153 10.10 2.07 -7.03
C LYS A 153 10.11 1.44 -5.64
N LEU A 154 10.77 0.31 -5.51
CA LEU A 154 11.01 -0.31 -4.21
C LEU A 154 11.98 0.56 -3.41
N ASP A 155 11.52 1.01 -2.26
CA ASP A 155 12.27 1.78 -1.28
C ASP A 155 11.99 1.22 0.10
N HIS A 156 13.04 0.72 0.76
CA HIS A 156 12.93 0.02 2.04
C HIS A 156 12.47 0.95 3.18
N ARG A 157 12.78 2.25 3.09
CA ARG A 157 12.38 3.25 4.08
C ARG A 157 10.92 3.61 3.92
N PHE A 158 10.49 3.85 2.68
CA PHE A 158 9.08 4.03 2.38
C PHE A 158 8.25 2.82 2.83
N ALA A 159 8.76 1.60 2.60
CA ALA A 159 8.10 0.38 3.03
C ALA A 159 7.94 0.32 4.56
N ALA A 160 9.03 0.56 5.30
CA ALA A 160 9.01 0.57 6.76
C ALA A 160 8.05 1.66 7.31
N MET A 161 8.10 2.86 6.75
CA MET A 161 7.21 3.97 7.09
C MET A 161 5.75 3.61 6.82
N ALA A 162 5.42 3.13 5.61
CA ALA A 162 4.05 2.80 5.23
C ALA A 162 3.44 1.73 6.15
N ILE A 163 4.20 0.67 6.47
CA ILE A 163 3.75 -0.38 7.40
C ILE A 163 3.60 0.18 8.82
N ALA A 164 4.54 0.98 9.30
CA ALA A 164 4.45 1.61 10.64
C ALA A 164 3.23 2.53 10.78
N LEU A 165 2.81 3.19 9.71
CA LEU A 165 1.59 4.01 9.67
C LEU A 165 0.30 3.19 9.52
N GLY A 166 0.39 1.91 9.17
CA GLY A 166 -0.74 0.98 9.15
C GLY A 166 -1.13 0.42 7.79
N ALA A 167 -0.31 0.59 6.77
CA ALA A 167 -0.49 -0.14 5.52
C ALA A 167 -0.31 -1.64 5.74
N SER A 168 -1.12 -2.44 5.05
CA SER A 168 -1.03 -3.89 5.08
C SER A 168 0.08 -4.43 4.17
N GLY A 169 0.56 -3.61 3.23
CA GLY A 169 1.59 -3.96 2.26
C GLY A 169 1.83 -2.84 1.25
N LEU A 170 2.57 -3.18 0.21
CA LEU A 170 2.93 -2.26 -0.87
C LEU A 170 2.34 -2.71 -2.20
N PHE A 171 2.07 -1.74 -3.06
CA PHE A 171 1.77 -1.95 -4.46
C PHE A 171 2.82 -1.23 -5.32
N LEU A 172 3.63 -2.01 -6.05
CA LEU A 172 4.63 -1.45 -6.95
C LEU A 172 4.00 -1.22 -8.34
N GLU A 173 4.05 0.02 -8.80
CA GLU A 173 3.65 0.37 -10.16
C GLU A 173 4.77 0.00 -11.14
N GLY A 174 4.56 -1.07 -11.92
CA GLY A 174 5.48 -1.53 -12.95
C GLY A 174 6.24 -2.81 -12.62
N ASN A 175 7.30 -3.07 -13.39
CA ASN A 175 8.05 -4.33 -13.36
C ASN A 175 9.07 -4.38 -12.21
N CYS A 176 9.23 -5.57 -11.64
CA CYS A 176 10.23 -5.85 -10.63
C CYS A 176 11.07 -7.07 -11.01
N SER A 177 12.39 -6.95 -10.96
CA SER A 177 13.29 -8.10 -11.16
C SER A 177 13.57 -8.81 -9.84
N ASN A 178 13.87 -10.12 -9.93
CA ASN A 178 14.25 -10.90 -8.76
C ASN A 178 15.46 -10.33 -8.02
N LEU A 179 16.41 -9.71 -8.75
CA LEU A 179 17.58 -9.09 -8.15
C LEU A 179 17.17 -7.87 -7.29
N LYS A 180 16.28 -7.02 -7.81
CA LYS A 180 15.74 -5.87 -7.07
C LYS A 180 14.95 -6.31 -5.83
N LEU A 181 14.19 -7.41 -5.93
CA LEU A 181 13.46 -7.95 -4.77
C LEU A 181 14.40 -8.43 -3.67
N LYS A 182 15.51 -9.12 -4.04
CA LYS A 182 16.50 -9.58 -3.06
C LYS A 182 17.20 -8.42 -2.37
N SER A 183 17.65 -7.41 -3.13
CA SER A 183 18.27 -6.20 -2.58
C SER A 183 17.31 -5.47 -1.64
N PHE A 184 16.10 -5.21 -2.10
CA PHE A 184 15.06 -4.58 -1.30
C PHE A 184 14.77 -5.35 0.01
N GLY A 185 14.65 -6.67 -0.05
CA GLY A 185 14.43 -7.50 1.13
C GLY A 185 15.56 -7.39 2.14
N ALA A 186 16.83 -7.38 1.68
CA ALA A 186 18.00 -7.22 2.54
C ALA A 186 18.03 -5.84 3.20
N GLU A 187 17.83 -4.78 2.42
CA GLU A 187 17.82 -3.39 2.89
C GLU A 187 16.69 -3.13 3.90
N LEU A 188 15.50 -3.68 3.62
CA LEU A 188 14.36 -3.58 4.52
C LEU A 188 14.61 -4.33 5.83
N SER A 189 15.20 -5.53 5.77
CA SER A 189 15.59 -6.28 6.97
C SER A 189 16.57 -5.48 7.84
N GLN A 190 17.54 -4.81 7.21
CA GLN A 190 18.47 -3.92 7.91
C GLN A 190 17.75 -2.74 8.57
N THR A 191 16.83 -2.11 7.84
CA THR A 191 16.06 -0.97 8.36
C THR A 191 15.23 -1.38 9.58
N VAL A 192 14.44 -2.45 9.47
CA VAL A 192 13.60 -2.95 10.57
C VAL A 192 14.45 -3.36 11.78
N GLY A 193 15.56 -4.08 11.54
CA GLY A 193 16.48 -4.47 12.60
C GLY A 193 17.13 -3.28 13.30
N SER A 194 17.45 -2.19 12.57
CA SER A 194 18.01 -0.96 13.17
C SER A 194 17.02 -0.23 14.06
N LEU A 195 15.73 -0.36 13.79
CA LEU A 195 14.64 0.15 14.62
C LEU A 195 14.40 -0.69 15.89
N GLY A 196 15.12 -1.79 16.05
CA GLY A 196 15.03 -2.66 17.21
C GLY A 196 13.81 -3.58 17.20
N VAL A 197 13.21 -3.79 16.03
CA VAL A 197 11.99 -4.59 15.85
C VAL A 197 12.35 -5.93 15.21
N GLY A 198 11.78 -7.02 15.72
CA GLY A 198 12.04 -8.37 15.23
C GLY A 198 11.19 -8.80 14.05
N LYS A 199 10.01 -8.21 13.91
CA LYS A 199 9.06 -8.49 12.83
C LYS A 199 8.54 -7.17 12.26
N ILE A 200 8.32 -7.14 10.95
CA ILE A 200 7.79 -5.94 10.29
C ILE A 200 6.39 -5.58 10.79
N SER A 201 5.60 -6.57 11.20
CA SER A 201 4.27 -6.36 11.79
C SER A 201 4.28 -5.61 13.12
N ASP A 202 5.44 -5.55 13.78
CA ASP A 202 5.59 -4.90 15.07
C ASP A 202 6.01 -3.42 14.92
N LEU A 203 6.20 -2.94 13.68
CA LEU A 203 6.41 -1.53 13.40
C LEU A 203 5.15 -0.73 13.71
N GLY A 204 5.34 0.41 14.37
CA GLY A 204 4.28 1.36 14.70
C GLY A 204 4.77 2.79 14.66
N THR A 205 3.89 3.74 14.92
CA THR A 205 4.20 5.17 14.95
C THR A 205 5.31 5.51 15.95
N ASP A 206 5.49 4.70 16.99
CA ASP A 206 6.57 4.89 17.98
C ASP A 206 7.98 4.67 17.39
N ASN A 207 8.09 3.97 16.28
CA ASN A 207 9.34 3.79 15.55
C ASN A 207 9.66 4.96 14.60
N LEU A 208 8.73 5.90 14.44
CA LEU A 208 8.85 7.04 13.54
C LEU A 208 9.04 8.33 14.31
N ARG A 209 9.66 9.33 13.68
CA ARG A 209 9.76 10.72 14.15
C ARG A 209 9.60 11.64 12.95
N THR A 210 9.10 12.85 13.20
CA THR A 210 9.01 13.92 12.21
C THR A 210 9.45 15.25 12.84
N ASN A 211 10.00 16.15 12.03
CA ASN A 211 10.28 17.53 12.44
C ASN A 211 9.12 18.47 12.07
N ASP A 212 8.19 17.99 11.23
CA ASP A 212 7.07 18.79 10.76
C ASP A 212 5.84 18.62 11.65
N GLN A 213 5.34 19.75 12.21
CA GLN A 213 4.17 19.78 13.09
C GLN A 213 2.88 19.30 12.39
N ASN A 214 2.72 19.62 11.10
CA ASN A 214 1.53 19.23 10.34
C ASN A 214 1.52 17.71 10.14
N THR A 215 2.66 17.13 9.75
CA THR A 215 2.82 15.68 9.62
C THR A 215 2.58 14.99 10.95
N ALA A 216 3.12 15.51 12.06
CA ALA A 216 2.86 14.95 13.39
C ALA A 216 1.37 14.93 13.72
N THR A 217 0.68 16.04 13.46
CA THR A 217 -0.77 16.15 13.71
C THR A 217 -1.59 15.19 12.85
N MET A 218 -1.27 15.06 11.56
CA MET A 218 -2.00 14.20 10.63
C MET A 218 -1.73 12.71 10.84
N THR A 219 -0.54 12.34 11.29
CA THR A 219 -0.11 10.93 11.36
C THR A 219 -0.05 10.37 12.78
N GLY A 220 -0.07 11.22 13.80
CA GLY A 220 0.18 10.83 15.18
C GLY A 220 1.64 10.41 15.45
N VAL A 221 2.55 10.67 14.52
CA VAL A 221 3.98 10.40 14.70
C VAL A 221 4.58 11.45 15.64
N PRO A 222 5.34 11.05 16.68
CA PRO A 222 5.95 11.99 17.60
C PRO A 222 6.96 12.93 16.92
N ILE A 223 7.00 14.19 17.39
CA ILE A 223 8.02 15.13 16.96
C ILE A 223 9.39 14.69 17.46
N ALA A 224 10.41 14.91 16.63
CA ALA A 224 11.79 14.71 17.04
C ALA A 224 12.15 15.77 18.09
N GLY A 225 12.60 15.32 19.26
CA GLY A 225 13.09 16.14 20.37
C GLY A 225 14.61 16.27 20.37
#